data_66a24496bdad044af9bb48c43c06fcce
#
_entry.id   66a24496bdad044af9bb48c43c06fcce
#
_cell.length_a   1.000
_cell.length_b   1.000
_cell.length_c   1.000
_cell.angle_alpha   90.00
_cell.angle_beta   90.00
_cell.angle_gamma   90.00
#
_symmetry.space_group_name_H-M   'P 1'
#
loop_
_entity.id
_entity.type
_entity.pdbx_description
1 polymer ?
#
loop_
_entity_poly.entity_id
_entity_poly.type
_entity_poly.pdbx_seq_one_letter_code
_entity_poly.pdbx_strand_id
1 'polypeptide(L)'
;MPRTEPIDLAFFDSAPAVYEDQWDINVPAEQFWPDLVDNPLHWCRGLKIRWTSPRPFGVGTTRHVSALGTIQADEHFFLWEEGVRFAFHFTRSNIPLFRRFGEYYELTPTGPNSCRFTWKLAGEPTLLGKAGGVITSTLFRSLFRDTTKYVKTLSA
;
A
#
# COMPACT_ATOMS: atom_id res chain seq x y z
N MET A 1 19.27 -6.71 -4.95
CA MET A 1 18.36 -6.78 -3.80
C MET A 1 17.84 -8.21 -3.62
N PRO A 2 17.73 -8.71 -2.39
CA PRO A 2 17.14 -10.03 -2.15
C PRO A 2 15.71 -10.12 -2.69
N ARG A 3 15.37 -11.30 -3.21
CA ARG A 3 14.03 -11.57 -3.73
C ARG A 3 13.06 -11.89 -2.60
N THR A 4 11.79 -11.52 -2.80
CA THR A 4 10.68 -11.91 -1.96
C THR A 4 9.74 -12.82 -2.74
N GLU A 5 8.99 -13.66 -2.01
CA GLU A 5 8.05 -14.60 -2.62
C GLU A 5 6.75 -13.89 -3.00
N PRO A 6 6.05 -14.36 -4.07
CA PRO A 6 4.75 -13.80 -4.44
C PRO A 6 3.67 -14.16 -3.42
N ILE A 7 2.58 -13.40 -3.45
CA ILE A 7 1.36 -13.66 -2.67
C ILE A 7 0.15 -13.67 -3.59
N ASP A 8 -0.98 -14.13 -3.05
CA ASP A 8 -2.31 -14.03 -3.66
C ASP A 8 -3.28 -13.29 -2.74
N LEU A 9 -4.53 -13.11 -3.16
CA LEU A 9 -5.53 -12.41 -2.35
C LEU A 9 -5.80 -13.09 -1.01
N ALA A 10 -5.77 -14.42 -0.96
CA ALA A 10 -6.03 -15.16 0.27
C ALA A 10 -4.98 -14.86 1.35
N PHE A 11 -3.80 -14.43 0.96
CA PHE A 11 -2.73 -14.09 1.90
C PHE A 11 -3.14 -12.94 2.84
N PHE A 12 -3.95 -11.99 2.37
CA PHE A 12 -4.41 -10.88 3.21
C PHE A 12 -5.29 -11.33 4.37
N ASP A 13 -5.89 -12.51 4.29
CA ASP A 13 -6.72 -13.09 5.34
C ASP A 13 -5.96 -14.07 6.24
N SER A 14 -4.80 -14.56 5.82
CA SER A 14 -4.06 -15.64 6.50
C SER A 14 -2.64 -15.28 6.89
N ALA A 15 -2.13 -14.12 6.53
CA ALA A 15 -0.75 -13.74 6.79
C ALA A 15 -0.43 -13.71 8.30
N PRO A 16 0.80 -14.08 8.70
CA PRO A 16 1.23 -13.99 10.09
C PRO A 16 1.18 -12.58 10.68
N ALA A 17 1.38 -11.55 9.85
CA ALA A 17 1.28 -10.16 10.26
C ALA A 17 0.37 -9.41 9.29
N VAL A 18 -0.68 -8.79 9.82
CA VAL A 18 -1.63 -7.98 9.05
C VAL A 18 -1.84 -6.65 9.77
N TYR A 19 -1.76 -5.56 9.01
CA TYR A 19 -2.09 -4.21 9.45
C TYR A 19 -3.17 -3.69 8.52
N GLU A 20 -4.25 -3.18 9.08
CA GLU A 20 -5.40 -2.71 8.32
C GLU A 20 -5.98 -1.47 8.94
N ASP A 21 -6.40 -0.52 8.11
CA ASP A 21 -7.20 0.62 8.53
C ASP A 21 -8.18 1.01 7.43
N GLN A 22 -9.20 1.78 7.81
CA GLN A 22 -10.24 2.27 6.93
C GLN A 22 -10.54 3.73 7.23
N TRP A 23 -10.87 4.48 6.17
CA TRP A 23 -11.22 5.91 6.28
C TRP A 23 -12.47 6.20 5.49
N ASP A 24 -13.44 6.84 6.13
CA ASP A 24 -14.59 7.41 5.44
C ASP A 24 -14.21 8.78 4.91
N ILE A 25 -14.38 8.97 3.60
CA ILE A 25 -13.88 10.13 2.86
C ILE A 25 -15.06 10.87 2.23
N ASN A 26 -15.11 12.18 2.42
CA ASN A 26 -16.19 13.05 1.93
C ASN A 26 -15.96 13.53 0.48
N VAL A 27 -15.39 12.67 -0.33
CA VAL A 27 -15.29 12.85 -1.78
C VAL A 27 -15.63 11.55 -2.47
N PRO A 28 -16.12 11.56 -3.71
CA PRO A 28 -16.41 10.33 -4.44
C PRO A 28 -15.14 9.54 -4.76
N ALA A 29 -15.28 8.22 -4.93
CA ALA A 29 -14.16 7.33 -5.23
C ALA A 29 -13.36 7.78 -6.46
N GLU A 30 -14.03 8.21 -7.51
CA GLU A 30 -13.41 8.72 -8.74
C GLU A 30 -12.52 9.94 -8.53
N GLN A 31 -12.80 10.74 -7.50
CA GLN A 31 -11.98 11.89 -7.13
C GLN A 31 -10.78 11.49 -6.29
N PHE A 32 -10.91 10.47 -5.46
CA PHE A 32 -9.82 9.99 -4.60
C PHE A 32 -8.86 9.04 -5.31
N TRP A 33 -9.34 8.29 -6.30
CA TRP A 33 -8.52 7.33 -7.04
C TRP A 33 -7.21 7.90 -7.58
N PRO A 34 -7.16 9.11 -8.15
CA PRO A 34 -5.90 9.73 -8.57
C PRO A 34 -4.88 9.91 -7.46
N ASP A 35 -5.31 10.07 -6.22
CA ASP A 35 -4.42 10.16 -5.07
C ASP A 35 -3.72 8.83 -4.75
N LEU A 36 -4.26 7.72 -5.24
CA LEU A 36 -3.64 6.40 -5.13
C LEU A 36 -2.79 6.03 -6.34
N VAL A 37 -3.06 6.63 -7.51
CA VAL A 37 -2.45 6.20 -8.78
C VAL A 37 -1.58 7.27 -9.42
N ASP A 38 -2.08 8.50 -9.56
CA ASP A 38 -1.34 9.55 -10.28
C ASP A 38 -0.25 10.19 -9.43
N ASN A 39 -0.52 10.41 -8.15
CA ASN A 39 0.45 10.90 -7.18
C ASN A 39 0.35 10.05 -5.90
N PRO A 40 0.76 8.77 -5.97
CA PRO A 40 0.42 7.78 -4.95
C PRO A 40 0.95 8.15 -3.58
N LEU A 41 0.05 8.18 -2.60
CA LEU A 41 0.36 8.37 -1.18
C LEU A 41 1.22 9.63 -0.93
N HIS A 42 0.96 10.71 -1.68
CA HIS A 42 1.76 11.95 -1.61
C HIS A 42 1.73 12.59 -0.20
N TRP A 43 0.76 12.23 0.64
CA TRP A 43 0.63 12.71 2.01
C TRP A 43 1.46 11.90 3.02
N CYS A 44 1.98 10.75 2.61
CA CYS A 44 2.81 9.91 3.49
C CYS A 44 4.25 10.42 3.49
N ARG A 45 4.66 10.97 4.61
CA ARG A 45 6.02 11.49 4.77
C ARG A 45 7.02 10.34 4.72
N GLY A 46 8.15 10.57 4.06
CA GLY A 46 9.21 9.58 3.96
C GLY A 46 8.98 8.51 2.91
N LEU A 47 7.85 8.51 2.20
CA LEU A 47 7.64 7.64 1.06
C LEU A 47 7.97 8.37 -0.23
N LYS A 48 8.71 7.69 -1.11
CA LYS A 48 8.92 8.10 -2.51
C LYS A 48 8.52 6.92 -3.39
N ILE A 49 7.58 7.15 -4.29
CA ILE A 49 7.01 6.12 -5.14
C ILE A 49 7.22 6.51 -6.60
N ARG A 50 7.69 5.54 -7.41
CA ARG A 50 7.96 5.76 -8.82
C ARG A 50 7.44 4.57 -9.62
N TRP A 51 6.57 4.83 -10.58
CA TRP A 51 6.14 3.80 -11.53
C TRP A 51 7.32 3.40 -12.42
N THR A 52 7.49 2.09 -12.60
CA THR A 52 8.59 1.52 -13.39
C THR A 52 8.11 0.82 -14.66
N SER A 53 6.81 0.84 -14.91
CA SER A 53 6.23 0.42 -16.18
C SER A 53 5.32 1.53 -16.73
N PRO A 54 5.07 1.56 -18.06
CA PRO A 54 4.27 2.63 -18.66
C PRO A 54 2.77 2.45 -18.42
N ARG A 55 2.02 3.53 -18.63
CA ARG A 55 0.56 3.47 -18.73
C ARG A 55 0.12 2.75 -20.03
N PRO A 56 -1.06 2.13 -20.08
CA PRO A 56 -2.05 2.05 -19.00
C PRO A 56 -1.62 1.05 -17.91
N PHE A 57 -1.94 1.39 -16.65
CA PHE A 57 -1.66 0.51 -15.52
C PHE A 57 -2.70 -0.61 -15.42
N GLY A 58 -2.27 -1.76 -14.89
CA GLY A 58 -3.10 -2.92 -14.73
C GLY A 58 -2.31 -4.07 -14.09
N VAL A 59 -2.82 -5.28 -14.23
CA VAL A 59 -2.07 -6.48 -13.82
C VAL A 59 -0.75 -6.53 -14.58
N GLY A 60 0.36 -6.76 -13.86
CA GLY A 60 1.71 -6.76 -14.42
C GLY A 60 2.44 -5.42 -14.31
N THR A 61 1.75 -4.34 -13.92
CA THR A 61 2.37 -3.04 -13.66
C THR A 61 3.40 -3.17 -12.52
N THR A 62 4.50 -2.45 -12.64
CA THR A 62 5.56 -2.44 -11.64
C THR A 62 5.81 -1.05 -11.10
N ARG A 63 6.32 -1.00 -9.87
CA ARG A 63 6.56 0.24 -9.15
C ARG A 63 7.74 0.07 -8.19
N HIS A 64 8.43 1.16 -7.90
CA HIS A 64 9.51 1.20 -6.92
C HIS A 64 9.10 2.11 -5.76
N VAL A 65 9.33 1.66 -4.54
CA VAL A 65 9.09 2.45 -3.32
C VAL A 65 10.37 2.60 -2.52
N SER A 66 10.57 3.80 -1.98
CA SER A 66 11.61 4.09 -1.00
C SER A 66 10.95 4.66 0.25
N ALA A 67 11.28 4.08 1.39
CA ALA A 67 10.76 4.53 2.68
C ALA A 67 11.91 4.98 3.57
N LEU A 68 11.75 6.16 4.20
CA LEU A 68 12.73 6.76 5.14
C LEU A 68 14.13 6.92 4.52
N GLY A 69 14.23 7.00 3.19
CA GLY A 69 15.47 7.18 2.47
C GLY A 69 16.37 5.93 2.44
N THR A 70 16.03 4.86 3.12
CA THR A 70 16.89 3.68 3.26
C THR A 70 16.24 2.36 2.84
N ILE A 71 14.95 2.18 3.12
CA ILE A 71 14.23 0.95 2.77
C ILE A 71 13.74 1.09 1.34
N GLN A 72 14.12 0.14 0.47
CA GLN A 72 13.72 0.15 -0.92
C GLN A 72 13.15 -1.20 -1.33
N ALA A 73 12.09 -1.18 -2.13
CA ALA A 73 11.45 -2.37 -2.64
C ALA A 73 10.90 -2.15 -4.05
N ASP A 74 10.89 -3.23 -4.83
CA ASP A 74 10.20 -3.30 -6.11
C ASP A 74 8.87 -4.03 -5.91
N GLU A 75 7.84 -3.50 -6.55
CA GLU A 75 6.46 -3.96 -6.40
C GLU A 75 5.92 -4.43 -7.74
N HIS A 76 5.10 -5.49 -7.71
CA HIS A 76 4.41 -6.05 -8.86
C HIS A 76 2.91 -6.15 -8.55
N PHE A 77 2.07 -5.52 -9.40
CA PHE A 77 0.62 -5.53 -9.23
C PHE A 77 0.03 -6.82 -9.82
N PHE A 78 -0.66 -7.59 -9.00
CA PHE A 78 -1.30 -8.84 -9.41
C PHE A 78 -2.84 -8.76 -9.44
N LEU A 79 -3.41 -7.66 -8.96
CA LEU A 79 -4.83 -7.36 -9.04
C LEU A 79 -4.99 -5.90 -9.43
N TRP A 80 -5.90 -5.62 -10.36
CA TRP A 80 -6.22 -4.25 -10.75
C TRP A 80 -7.64 -4.16 -11.29
N GLU A 81 -8.50 -3.42 -10.59
CA GLU A 81 -9.82 -3.03 -11.05
C GLU A 81 -9.88 -1.51 -11.03
N GLU A 82 -9.83 -0.88 -12.21
CA GLU A 82 -9.72 0.56 -12.36
C GLU A 82 -10.82 1.30 -11.60
N GLY A 83 -10.41 2.25 -10.74
CA GLY A 83 -11.31 3.04 -9.92
C GLY A 83 -11.84 2.33 -8.68
N VAL A 84 -11.55 1.05 -8.50
CA VAL A 84 -12.12 0.23 -7.42
C VAL A 84 -11.05 -0.28 -6.46
N ARG A 85 -10.10 -1.07 -6.95
CA ARG A 85 -9.10 -1.68 -6.08
C ARG A 85 -7.86 -2.15 -6.84
N PHE A 86 -6.77 -2.28 -6.12
CA PHE A 86 -5.58 -2.97 -6.61
C PHE A 86 -4.82 -3.64 -5.46
N ALA A 87 -3.97 -4.59 -5.83
CA ALA A 87 -3.07 -5.23 -4.89
C ALA A 87 -1.73 -5.51 -5.55
N PHE A 88 -0.68 -5.41 -4.76
CA PHE A 88 0.67 -5.70 -5.22
C PHE A 88 1.43 -6.49 -4.15
N HIS A 89 2.51 -7.11 -4.57
CA HIS A 89 3.48 -7.71 -3.65
C HIS A 89 4.88 -7.23 -3.99
N PHE A 90 5.76 -7.30 -2.99
CA PHE A 90 7.17 -7.04 -3.21
C PHE A 90 7.78 -8.17 -4.02
N THR A 91 8.64 -7.83 -4.98
CA THR A 91 9.45 -8.79 -5.72
C THR A 91 10.88 -8.80 -5.23
N ARG A 92 11.37 -7.67 -4.75
CA ARG A 92 12.69 -7.49 -4.16
C ARG A 92 12.67 -6.40 -3.11
N SER A 93 13.53 -6.53 -2.10
CA SER A 93 13.74 -5.51 -1.08
C SER A 93 15.21 -5.50 -0.67
N ASN A 94 15.76 -4.31 -0.39
CA ASN A 94 17.15 -4.18 0.03
C ASN A 94 17.38 -4.62 1.48
N ILE A 95 16.31 -4.62 2.30
CA ILE A 95 16.37 -5.10 3.69
C ILE A 95 15.40 -6.29 3.81
N PRO A 96 15.90 -7.49 4.13
CA PRO A 96 15.07 -8.70 4.12
C PRO A 96 14.22 -8.84 5.39
N LEU A 97 13.29 -7.90 5.60
CA LEU A 97 12.37 -7.91 6.74
C LEU A 97 11.26 -8.95 6.58
N PHE A 98 10.88 -9.28 5.34
CA PHE A 98 9.78 -10.18 5.02
C PHE A 98 10.20 -11.20 3.96
N ARG A 99 9.74 -12.44 4.12
CA ARG A 99 9.83 -13.46 3.07
C ARG A 99 8.89 -13.13 1.93
N ARG A 100 7.71 -12.65 2.28
CA ARG A 100 6.70 -12.14 1.35
C ARG A 100 5.94 -11.01 2.03
N PHE A 101 5.55 -10.04 1.22
CA PHE A 101 4.84 -8.85 1.68
C PHE A 101 4.04 -8.27 0.53
N GLY A 102 2.83 -7.82 0.85
CA GLY A 102 2.00 -7.13 -0.12
C GLY A 102 1.00 -6.20 0.53
N GLU A 103 0.31 -5.43 -0.33
CA GLU A 103 -0.67 -4.44 0.10
C GLU A 103 -1.90 -4.51 -0.78
N TYR A 104 -3.03 -4.20 -0.16
CA TYR A 104 -4.34 -4.18 -0.80
C TYR A 104 -5.00 -2.83 -0.54
N TYR A 105 -5.52 -2.21 -1.61
CA TYR A 105 -6.18 -0.91 -1.58
C TYR A 105 -7.55 -1.05 -2.23
N GLU A 106 -8.59 -0.56 -1.56
CA GLU A 106 -9.94 -0.60 -2.10
C GLU A 106 -10.70 0.69 -1.78
N LEU A 107 -11.46 1.19 -2.76
CA LEU A 107 -12.41 2.27 -2.60
C LEU A 107 -13.81 1.71 -2.75
N THR A 108 -14.63 1.86 -1.70
CA THR A 108 -16.03 1.43 -1.68
C THR A 108 -16.91 2.69 -1.65
N PRO A 109 -17.76 2.93 -2.65
CA PRO A 109 -18.70 4.04 -2.59
C PRO A 109 -19.63 3.91 -1.37
N THR A 110 -19.82 5.00 -0.63
CA THR A 110 -20.72 5.06 0.52
C THR A 110 -21.87 6.02 0.31
N GLY A 111 -21.86 6.75 -0.80
CA GLY A 111 -22.87 7.70 -1.23
C GLY A 111 -22.43 8.34 -2.54
N PRO A 112 -23.25 9.26 -3.12
CA PRO A 112 -22.90 9.90 -4.40
C PRO A 112 -21.66 10.78 -4.31
N ASN A 113 -21.29 11.26 -3.11
CA ASN A 113 -20.17 12.16 -2.90
C ASN A 113 -19.24 11.67 -1.79
N SER A 114 -19.23 10.36 -1.52
CA SER A 114 -18.42 9.78 -0.45
C SER A 114 -17.95 8.38 -0.78
N CYS A 115 -16.84 7.98 -0.17
CA CYS A 115 -16.33 6.61 -0.30
C CYS A 115 -15.60 6.19 0.98
N ARG A 116 -15.31 4.90 1.06
CA ARG A 116 -14.47 4.33 2.11
C ARG A 116 -13.19 3.79 1.46
N PHE A 117 -12.06 4.23 1.99
CA PHE A 117 -10.76 3.71 1.62
C PHE A 117 -10.32 2.64 2.62
N THR A 118 -10.03 1.44 2.13
CA THR A 118 -9.48 0.33 2.91
C THR A 118 -8.05 0.07 2.47
N TRP A 119 -7.13 -0.01 3.42
CA TRP A 119 -5.72 -0.27 3.16
C TRP A 119 -5.25 -1.41 4.06
N LYS A 120 -4.76 -2.49 3.45
CA LYS A 120 -4.21 -3.66 4.15
C LYS A 120 -2.74 -3.84 3.78
N LEU A 121 -1.93 -4.09 4.79
CA LEU A 121 -0.53 -4.52 4.64
C LEU A 121 -0.41 -5.89 5.26
N ALA A 122 0.12 -6.85 4.53
CA ALA A 122 0.24 -8.23 4.99
C ALA A 122 1.64 -8.76 4.71
N GLY A 123 2.23 -9.44 5.68
CA GLY A 123 3.58 -9.95 5.54
C GLY A 123 3.86 -11.21 6.35
N GLU A 124 4.88 -11.93 5.92
CA GLU A 124 5.49 -13.03 6.66
C GLU A 124 6.90 -12.57 7.07
N PRO A 125 7.10 -12.16 8.34
CA PRO A 125 8.39 -11.65 8.78
C PRO A 125 9.47 -12.73 8.76
N THR A 126 10.69 -12.34 8.36
CA THR A 126 11.90 -13.12 8.58
C THR A 126 12.31 -13.02 10.06
N LEU A 127 13.37 -13.73 10.46
CA LEU A 127 13.93 -13.56 11.80
C LEU A 127 14.36 -12.11 12.04
N LEU A 128 14.98 -11.48 11.05
CA LEU A 128 15.34 -10.05 11.10
C LEU A 128 14.10 -9.18 11.22
N GLY A 129 13.05 -9.48 10.46
CA GLY A 129 11.79 -8.77 10.50
C GLY A 129 11.08 -8.89 11.86
N LYS A 130 11.15 -10.07 12.49
CA LYS A 130 10.60 -10.26 13.84
C LYS A 130 11.38 -9.45 14.88
N ALA A 131 12.70 -9.42 14.79
CA ALA A 131 13.54 -8.61 15.68
C ALA A 131 13.27 -7.10 15.49
N GLY A 132 12.98 -6.67 14.25
CA GLY A 132 12.66 -5.28 13.91
C GLY A 132 11.16 -4.95 13.93
N GLY A 133 10.32 -5.79 14.54
CA GLY A 133 8.86 -5.64 14.49
C GLY A 133 8.34 -4.31 15.03
N VAL A 134 8.99 -3.76 16.06
CA VAL A 134 8.62 -2.44 16.60
C VAL A 134 8.85 -1.34 15.57
N ILE A 135 9.96 -1.38 14.85
CA ILE A 135 10.29 -0.39 13.80
C ILE A 135 9.28 -0.50 12.66
N THR A 136 8.99 -1.72 12.20
CA THR A 136 8.02 -1.98 11.13
C THR A 136 6.62 -1.50 11.52
N SER A 137 6.16 -1.85 12.72
CA SER A 137 4.86 -1.40 13.23
C SER A 137 4.78 0.12 13.34
N THR A 138 5.85 0.75 13.81
CA THR A 138 5.91 2.21 13.93
C THR A 138 5.82 2.87 12.56
N LEU A 139 6.52 2.34 11.55
CA LEU A 139 6.44 2.83 10.18
C LEU A 139 5.01 2.72 9.64
N PHE A 140 4.38 1.55 9.75
CA PHE A 140 3.04 1.34 9.20
C PHE A 140 1.99 2.21 9.90
N ARG A 141 2.07 2.34 11.22
CA ARG A 141 1.19 3.25 11.97
C ARG A 141 1.39 4.71 11.57
N SER A 142 2.62 5.09 11.26
CA SER A 142 2.94 6.43 10.76
C SER A 142 2.26 6.70 9.42
N LEU A 143 2.27 5.72 8.51
CA LEU A 143 1.58 5.84 7.22
C LEU A 143 0.07 6.01 7.41
N PHE A 144 -0.53 5.23 8.30
CA PHE A 144 -1.97 5.32 8.60
C PHE A 144 -2.31 6.66 9.27
N ARG A 145 -1.47 7.12 10.18
CA ARG A 145 -1.68 8.42 10.84
C ARG A 145 -1.61 9.57 9.83
N ASP A 146 -0.65 9.54 8.92
CA ASP A 146 -0.54 10.55 7.86
C ASP A 146 -1.77 10.52 6.96
N THR A 147 -2.28 9.34 6.65
CA THR A 147 -3.52 9.17 5.88
C THR A 147 -4.72 9.75 6.61
N THR A 148 -4.84 9.52 7.91
CA THR A 148 -5.92 10.09 8.73
C THR A 148 -5.88 11.62 8.67
N LYS A 149 -4.70 12.22 8.76
CA LYS A 149 -4.54 13.68 8.67
C LYS A 149 -4.95 14.19 7.29
N TYR A 150 -4.52 13.52 6.23
CA TYR A 150 -4.83 13.92 4.87
C TYR A 150 -6.34 13.86 4.59
N VAL A 151 -6.98 12.75 4.96
CA VAL A 151 -8.41 12.53 4.74
C VAL A 151 -9.26 13.64 5.39
N LYS A 152 -8.85 14.13 6.55
CA LYS A 152 -9.54 15.24 7.23
C LYS A 152 -9.51 16.55 6.43
N THR A 153 -8.57 16.72 5.51
CA THR A 153 -8.49 17.91 4.66
C THR A 153 -9.43 17.83 3.46
N LEU A 154 -10.00 16.66 3.17
CA LEU A 154 -10.86 16.41 2.02
C LEU A 154 -12.35 16.64 2.31
N SER A 155 -12.69 17.29 3.38
CA SER A 155 -14.08 17.67 3.65
C SER A 155 -14.50 18.80 2.74
N ALA A 156 -15.71 18.67 2.22
CA ALA A 156 -16.31 19.72 1.39
C ALA A 156 -16.53 21.01 2.18
#